data_893a46f0c2aec0a08020d7ebca638062
#
_entry.id   893a46f0c2aec0a08020d7ebca638062
#
_cell.length_a   1.000
_cell.length_b   1.000
_cell.length_c   1.000
_cell.angle_alpha   90.00
_cell.angle_beta   90.00
_cell.angle_gamma   90.00
#
_symmetry.space_group_name_H-M   'P 1'
#
loop_
_entity.id
_entity.type
_entity.pdbx_description
1 polymer ?
#
loop_
_entity_poly.entity_id
_entity_poly.type
_entity_poly.pdbx_seq_one_letter_code
_entity_poly.pdbx_strand_id
1 'polypeptide(L)'
;MMNIFDICIAYVSWGGVVNEVGSDRKRLVLTLEQTAGGVMVFNITTRFEGKSEIIRGKYYKINDWQQAGLSQPSYIDTNKTITLPLSSLDVNHPVGTLTESDAQKFIEFLRNK
;
A
#
# COMPACT_ATOMS: atom_id res chain seq x y z
N MET A 1 9.34 -14.91 -0.73
CA MET A 1 8.01 -15.08 -1.35
C MET A 1 7.07 -14.02 -0.81
N MET A 2 6.33 -13.38 -1.71
CA MET A 2 5.39 -12.35 -1.30
C MET A 2 4.14 -12.97 -0.67
N ASN A 3 3.69 -12.39 0.42
CA ASN A 3 2.44 -12.79 1.06
C ASN A 3 1.42 -11.67 0.93
N ILE A 4 0.15 -12.04 0.95
CA ILE A 4 -0.91 -11.04 0.94
C ILE A 4 -0.78 -10.15 2.17
N PHE A 5 -1.02 -8.86 1.97
CA PHE A 5 -0.95 -7.83 3.01
C PHE A 5 0.47 -7.59 3.56
N ASP A 6 1.49 -7.99 2.82
CA ASP A 6 2.83 -7.53 3.12
C ASP A 6 2.94 -6.06 2.75
N ILE A 7 3.73 -5.33 3.51
CA ILE A 7 4.01 -3.93 3.24
C ILE A 7 5.39 -3.87 2.62
N CYS A 8 5.47 -3.38 1.40
CA CYS A 8 6.71 -3.35 0.63
C CYS A 8 7.01 -1.94 0.15
N ILE A 9 8.28 -1.70 -0.15
CA ILE A 9 8.68 -0.48 -0.82
C ILE A 9 8.52 -0.70 -2.32
N ALA A 10 7.86 0.23 -2.97
CA ALA A 10 7.73 0.25 -4.42
C ALA A 10 8.49 1.43 -4.98
N TYR A 11 9.13 1.23 -6.12
CA TYR A 11 9.84 2.28 -6.82
C TYR A 11 9.01 2.66 -8.04
N VAL A 12 8.34 3.80 -7.96
CA VAL A 12 7.33 4.19 -8.93
C VAL A 12 7.71 5.49 -9.60
N SER A 13 7.62 5.52 -10.91
CA SER A 13 7.78 6.74 -11.67
C SER A 13 6.43 7.44 -11.76
N TRP A 14 6.42 8.73 -11.39
CA TRP A 14 5.19 9.46 -11.41
C TRP A 14 4.75 9.82 -12.81
N GLY A 15 3.46 9.76 -13.01
CA GLY A 15 2.87 10.16 -14.28
C GLY A 15 3.15 9.22 -15.44
N GLY A 16 3.76 8.07 -15.17
CA GLY A 16 4.12 7.15 -16.23
C GLY A 16 5.19 7.68 -17.17
N VAL A 17 5.77 8.81 -16.83
CA VAL A 17 6.79 9.38 -17.65
C VAL A 17 8.14 8.88 -17.20
N VAL A 18 8.86 8.35 -18.07
CA VAL A 18 10.18 7.90 -17.76
C VAL A 18 11.10 9.01 -17.79
N ASN A 19 11.79 9.18 -16.84
CA ASN A 19 12.26 10.16 -16.57
C ASN A 19 13.54 10.34 -16.40
N GLU A 20 13.83 11.29 -15.91
CA GLU A 20 15.09 11.70 -15.54
C GLU A 20 15.61 10.84 -14.49
N VAL A 21 16.90 10.66 -14.38
CA VAL A 21 17.57 9.93 -13.32
C VAL A 21 17.19 10.53 -11.99
N GLY A 22 16.74 9.69 -11.08
CA GLY A 22 16.37 10.14 -9.76
C GLY A 22 14.91 10.54 -9.61
N SER A 23 14.13 10.41 -10.68
CA SER A 23 12.72 10.73 -10.60
C SER A 23 11.90 9.63 -9.96
N ASP A 24 12.47 8.45 -9.77
CA ASP A 24 11.76 7.35 -9.14
C ASP A 24 11.58 7.65 -7.65
N ARG A 25 10.40 7.42 -7.17
CA ARG A 25 10.08 7.67 -5.77
C ARG A 25 9.78 6.37 -5.06
N LYS A 26 10.25 6.30 -3.84
CA LYS A 26 9.91 5.18 -2.97
C LYS A 26 8.54 5.41 -2.38
N ARG A 27 7.69 4.39 -2.44
CA ARG A 27 6.38 4.44 -1.83
C ARG A 27 6.16 3.17 -1.06
N LEU A 28 5.39 3.28 0.01
CA LEU A 28 4.94 2.10 0.72
C LEU A 28 3.63 1.64 0.09
N VAL A 29 3.53 0.36 -0.15
CA VAL A 29 2.32 -0.24 -0.73
C VAL A 29 1.95 -1.50 0.04
N LEU A 30 0.67 -1.82 0.03
CA LEU A 30 0.15 -3.05 0.61
C LEU A 30 -0.08 -4.03 -0.52
N THR A 31 0.56 -5.19 -0.47
CA THR A 31 0.42 -6.18 -1.53
C THR A 31 -0.88 -6.96 -1.37
N LEU A 32 -1.57 -7.18 -2.47
CA LEU A 32 -2.82 -7.91 -2.49
C LEU A 32 -2.67 -9.25 -3.21
N GLU A 33 -2.37 -9.21 -4.48
CA GLU A 33 -2.38 -10.42 -5.28
C GLU A 33 -1.35 -10.31 -6.39
N GLN A 34 -0.67 -11.39 -6.66
CA GLN A 34 0.23 -11.46 -7.82
C GLN A 34 -0.55 -12.05 -8.99
N THR A 35 -0.53 -11.34 -10.10
CA THR A 35 -1.21 -11.78 -11.31
C THR A 35 -0.19 -11.90 -12.43
N ALA A 36 -0.63 -12.36 -13.59
CA ALA A 36 0.25 -12.45 -14.76
C ALA A 36 0.77 -11.06 -15.19
N GLY A 37 0.01 -10.01 -14.92
CA GLY A 37 0.41 -8.64 -15.29
C GLY A 37 1.24 -7.92 -14.26
N GLY A 38 1.49 -8.52 -13.09
CA GLY A 38 2.25 -7.89 -12.02
C GLY A 38 1.63 -8.13 -10.66
N VAL A 39 1.81 -7.19 -9.76
CA VAL A 39 1.30 -7.29 -8.40
C VAL A 39 0.28 -6.19 -8.17
N MET A 40 -0.90 -6.56 -7.72
CA MET A 40 -1.93 -5.60 -7.35
C MET A 40 -1.64 -5.09 -5.94
N VAL A 41 -1.69 -3.80 -5.77
CA VAL A 41 -1.39 -3.16 -4.48
C VAL A 41 -2.35 -2.00 -4.22
N PHE A 42 -2.43 -1.64 -2.93
CA PHE A 42 -3.00 -0.35 -2.52
C PHE A 42 -1.85 0.53 -2.02
N ASN A 43 -1.95 1.83 -2.23
CA ASN A 43 -0.98 2.76 -1.67
C ASN A 43 -1.18 2.89 -0.16
N ILE A 44 -0.09 3.05 0.56
CA ILE A 44 -0.12 3.40 1.98
C ILE A 44 0.36 4.85 2.11
N THR A 45 -0.36 5.64 2.86
CA THR A 45 -0.06 7.06 3.02
C THR A 45 -0.15 7.47 4.48
N THR A 46 0.61 8.47 4.86
CA THR A 46 0.48 9.10 6.17
C THR A 46 -0.40 10.34 6.08
N ARG A 47 -0.80 10.75 4.87
CA ARG A 47 -1.57 11.96 4.66
C ARG A 47 -3.06 11.67 4.69
N PHE A 48 -3.68 12.03 5.77
CA PHE A 48 -5.12 11.87 5.96
C PHE A 48 -5.81 13.21 6.15
N GLU A 49 -5.18 14.10 6.91
CA GLU A 49 -5.74 15.41 7.18
C GLU A 49 -5.82 16.24 5.91
N GLY A 50 -6.81 17.07 5.81
CA GLY A 50 -7.01 17.92 4.63
C GLY A 50 -7.74 17.24 3.48
N LYS A 51 -8.03 15.95 3.60
CA LYS A 51 -8.80 15.26 2.58
C LYS A 51 -10.30 15.45 2.86
N SER A 52 -11.13 15.41 1.82
CA SER A 52 -12.57 15.49 2.00
C SER A 52 -13.10 14.28 2.74
N GLU A 53 -14.28 14.39 3.33
CA GLU A 53 -14.89 13.25 4.02
C GLU A 53 -15.10 12.07 3.11
N ILE A 54 -15.46 12.30 1.86
CA ILE A 54 -15.68 11.24 0.89
C ILE A 54 -14.38 10.47 0.66
N ILE A 55 -13.28 11.19 0.50
CA ILE A 55 -11.97 10.56 0.29
C ILE A 55 -11.51 9.85 1.55
N ARG A 56 -11.67 10.48 2.72
CA ARG A 56 -11.27 9.85 3.98
C ARG A 56 -12.02 8.56 4.26
N GLY A 57 -13.28 8.46 3.81
CA GLY A 57 -14.06 7.25 3.98
C GLY A 57 -13.52 6.05 3.23
N LYS A 58 -12.60 6.27 2.28
CA LYS A 58 -11.95 5.20 1.52
C LYS A 58 -10.57 4.85 2.04
N TYR A 59 -10.18 5.43 3.18
CA TYR A 59 -8.89 5.16 3.78
C TYR A 59 -9.09 4.30 5.02
N TYR A 60 -8.40 3.20 5.07
CA TYR A 60 -8.41 2.33 6.27
C TYR A 60 -7.24 2.73 7.17
N LYS A 61 -7.52 3.08 8.42
CA LYS A 61 -6.46 3.40 9.39
C LYS A 61 -5.87 2.10 9.91
N ILE A 62 -4.56 1.95 9.76
CA ILE A 62 -3.84 0.80 10.30
C ILE A 62 -3.68 1.01 11.80
N ASN A 63 -4.34 0.17 12.60
CA ASN A 63 -4.33 0.35 14.07
C ASN A 63 -3.00 -0.06 14.67
N ASP A 64 -2.45 -1.18 14.23
CA ASP A 64 -1.19 -1.72 14.77
C ASP A 64 -0.02 -1.39 13.86
N TRP A 65 0.09 -0.14 13.47
CA TRP A 65 1.09 0.29 12.50
C TRP A 65 2.53 0.02 12.96
N GLN A 66 2.81 0.14 14.26
CA GLN A 66 4.16 -0.14 14.77
C GLN A 66 4.50 -1.62 14.61
N GLN A 67 3.56 -2.50 14.92
CA GLN A 67 3.75 -3.94 14.80
C GLN A 67 3.85 -4.36 13.33
N ALA A 68 3.22 -3.59 12.45
CA ALA A 68 3.30 -3.84 11.03
C ALA A 68 4.61 -3.37 10.40
N GLY A 69 5.47 -2.74 11.19
CA GLY A 69 6.78 -2.29 10.71
C GLY A 69 6.83 -0.85 10.24
N LEU A 70 5.77 -0.09 10.47
CA LEU A 70 5.70 1.31 10.03
C LEU A 70 6.27 2.24 11.10
N SER A 71 6.75 3.40 10.69
CA SER A 71 7.38 4.34 11.59
C SER A 71 6.43 5.43 12.10
N GLN A 72 5.24 5.52 11.55
CA GLN A 72 4.25 6.50 11.95
C GLN A 72 2.85 6.04 11.56
N PRO A 73 1.81 6.65 12.14
CA PRO A 73 0.44 6.28 11.79
C PRO A 73 0.21 6.38 10.29
N SER A 74 -0.40 5.36 9.72
CA SER A 74 -0.55 5.22 8.29
C SER A 74 -1.92 4.71 7.92
N TYR A 75 -2.30 4.96 6.67
CA TYR A 75 -3.61 4.63 6.14
C TYR A 75 -3.47 3.90 4.82
N ILE A 76 -4.36 2.96 4.56
CA ILE A 76 -4.43 2.27 3.26
C ILE A 76 -5.45 2.99 2.40
N ASP A 77 -5.00 3.48 1.26
CA ASP A 77 -5.85 4.18 0.30
C ASP A 77 -6.54 3.16 -0.59
N THR A 78 -7.83 2.95 -0.37
CA THR A 78 -8.61 1.98 -1.13
C THR A 78 -9.39 2.60 -2.30
N ASN A 79 -9.07 3.84 -2.67
CA ASN A 79 -9.74 4.48 -3.79
C ASN A 79 -9.54 3.72 -5.10
N LYS A 80 -8.38 3.15 -5.28
CA LYS A 80 -8.11 2.34 -6.46
C LYS A 80 -6.98 1.37 -6.19
N THR A 81 -7.02 0.23 -6.86
CA THR A 81 -5.89 -0.68 -6.89
C THR A 81 -4.94 -0.26 -8.00
N ILE A 82 -3.68 -0.54 -7.81
CA ILE A 82 -2.66 -0.28 -8.81
C ILE A 82 -1.96 -1.59 -9.09
N THR A 83 -1.67 -1.87 -10.34
CA THR A 83 -0.88 -3.06 -10.70
C THR A 83 0.52 -2.59 -11.08
N LEU A 84 1.50 -3.10 -10.36
CA LEU A 84 2.91 -2.74 -10.57
C LEU A 84 3.69 -3.95 -11.05
N PRO A 85 4.70 -3.74 -11.91
CA PRO A 85 5.59 -4.83 -12.27
C PRO A 85 6.26 -5.38 -11.00
N LEU A 86 6.45 -6.67 -10.93
CA LEU A 86 7.10 -7.29 -9.77
C LEU A 86 8.49 -6.67 -9.53
N SER A 87 9.18 -6.30 -10.61
CA SER A 87 10.49 -5.67 -10.52
C SER A 87 10.48 -4.31 -9.83
N SER A 88 9.31 -3.68 -9.72
CA SER A 88 9.18 -2.39 -9.03
C SER A 88 9.04 -2.53 -7.53
N LEU A 89 8.91 -3.76 -7.02
CA LEU A 89 8.68 -4.00 -5.60
C LEU A 89 9.87 -4.71 -4.97
N ASP A 90 10.21 -4.30 -3.77
CA ASP A 90 11.23 -5.01 -3.00
C ASP A 90 10.54 -6.11 -2.17
N VAL A 91 10.16 -7.18 -2.84
CA VAL A 91 9.41 -8.26 -2.20
C VAL A 91 10.26 -9.16 -1.32
N ASN A 92 11.59 -9.10 -1.50
CA ASN A 92 12.49 -9.92 -0.71
C ASN A 92 12.79 -9.31 0.67
N HIS A 93 12.51 -8.01 0.81
CA HIS A 93 12.77 -7.30 2.05
C HIS A 93 11.53 -6.48 2.43
N PRO A 94 10.42 -7.13 2.78
CA PRO A 94 9.23 -6.37 3.14
C PRO A 94 9.48 -5.55 4.39
N VAL A 95 8.86 -4.39 4.46
CA VAL A 95 8.93 -3.53 5.64
C VAL A 95 8.26 -4.23 6.81
N GLY A 96 7.19 -4.93 6.53
CA GLY A 96 6.43 -5.68 7.53
C GLY A 96 5.20 -6.27 6.90
N THR A 97 4.22 -6.56 7.72
CA THR A 97 2.94 -7.11 7.25
C THR A 97 1.86 -6.64 8.21
N LEU A 98 0.62 -6.54 7.73
CA LEU A 98 -0.49 -6.20 8.62
C LEU A 98 -0.60 -7.27 9.71
N THR A 99 -0.92 -6.84 10.93
CA THR A 99 -1.23 -7.80 11.99
C THR A 99 -2.51 -8.54 11.61
N GLU A 100 -2.69 -9.72 12.19
CA GLU A 100 -3.90 -10.50 11.94
C GLU A 100 -5.16 -9.70 12.25
N SER A 101 -5.13 -8.92 13.33
CA SER A 101 -6.25 -8.08 13.73
C SER A 101 -6.58 -7.04 12.65
N ASP A 102 -5.55 -6.33 12.15
CA ASP A 102 -5.77 -5.34 11.11
C ASP A 102 -6.17 -6.00 9.79
N ALA A 103 -5.61 -7.16 9.47
CA ALA A 103 -5.97 -7.87 8.25
C ALA A 103 -7.46 -8.22 8.24
N GLN A 104 -7.97 -8.73 9.35
CA GLN A 104 -9.40 -9.07 9.46
C GLN A 104 -10.28 -7.83 9.37
N LYS A 105 -9.91 -6.77 10.06
CA LYS A 105 -10.68 -5.51 10.03
C LYS A 105 -10.62 -4.86 8.65
N PHE A 106 -9.50 -4.98 7.98
CA PHE A 106 -9.35 -4.43 6.65
C PHE A 106 -10.23 -5.18 5.63
N ILE A 107 -10.30 -6.50 5.74
CA ILE A 107 -11.20 -7.29 4.89
C ILE A 107 -12.65 -6.87 5.12
N GLU A 108 -13.05 -6.67 6.37
CA GLU A 108 -14.40 -6.19 6.67
C GLU A 108 -14.64 -4.81 6.10
N PHE A 109 -13.66 -3.93 6.20
CA PHE A 109 -13.73 -2.59 5.63
C PHE A 109 -13.98 -2.64 4.13
N LEU A 110 -13.30 -3.54 3.43
CA LEU A 110 -13.49 -3.70 1.99
C LEU A 110 -14.87 -4.24 1.65
N ARG A 111 -15.42 -5.13 2.49
CA ARG A 111 -16.74 -5.70 2.25
C ARG A 111 -17.87 -4.70 2.47
N ASN A 112 -17.64 -3.73 3.32
CA ASN A 112 -18.68 -2.77 3.69
C ASN A 112 -18.67 -1.51 2.81
N LYS A 113 -17.98 -1.56 1.72
CA LYS A 113 -17.95 -0.43 0.80
C LYS A 113 -19.12 -0.41 -0.15
#